data_c6336d4496b16f6aacb01bb65dab6b00
#
_entry.id   c6336d4496b16f6aacb01bb65dab6b00
#
_cell.length_a   1.000
_cell.length_b   1.000
_cell.length_c   1.000
_cell.angle_alpha   90.00
_cell.angle_beta   90.00
_cell.angle_gamma   90.00
#
_symmetry.space_group_name_H-M   'P 1'
#
loop_
_entity.id
_entity.type
_entity.pdbx_description
1 polymer ?
#
loop_
_entity_poly.entity_id
_entity_poly.type
_entity_poly.pdbx_seq_one_letter_code
_entity_poly.pdbx_strand_id
1 'polypeptide(L)'
;MTAEPRGRSDNKRKSDEQRNRLNEARSTTEQAGGDQSAGPPVGAPLPPRVVALRQKLAQKAKQEPKFRFYSLYGGVMDKDTLLAAWWKVCSNGGAPGVDGISIEQIVRKENGVEDLLEQIGRELRSKTYRPQPVKRVYIPKANGKMRPLGIPTVKDRVVQMAVLLILEPIFEADFVDCSYGFRPGRSAHQALDEIRRHLLDGKTSVYDADLKGYFDTIPHDKLMACVKMRVVDRSVLKLIRMWLEAPVVEPPEKPGGRPTVKRNDKGTPQGGVISPLLANIYLHWFDKAFHAANGPAHWAKARLVRYADDFVVLARYQSPRLRHYIEDKLETWLGLELNREKTRVVDVREQSLDFLGYTFCHVNSRWYPGTKVLSLRPSHKAVQRQKDALRELTGWRTRSVPVTELIGTINRQLRGWGQYFGHGYWKDAFHEINLHVQTRLKLHLRNKSQRPYRLPAGQTYYQHLQKLGLIQLKGSL
;
A
#
# COMPACT_ATOMS: atom_id res chain seq x y z
N MET A 1 47.07 8.19 55.10
CA MET A 1 45.63 8.00 55.20
C MET A 1 45.02 8.23 53.77
N THR A 2 44.85 7.13 53.09
CA THR A 2 44.43 7.10 51.70
C THR A 2 42.99 6.60 51.65
N ALA A 3 42.08 7.39 51.09
CA ALA A 3 40.68 7.00 50.85
C ALA A 3 40.52 6.46 49.43
N GLU A 4 40.10 5.21 49.30
CA GLU A 4 39.71 4.56 48.04
C GLU A 4 38.29 5.00 47.58
N PRO A 5 38.02 5.07 46.30
CA PRO A 5 36.69 5.38 45.79
C PRO A 5 35.87 4.09 45.57
N ARG A 6 34.91 3.79 46.43
CA ARG A 6 33.84 2.80 46.20
C ARG A 6 32.74 3.46 45.41
N GLY A 7 32.47 2.98 44.17
CA GLY A 7 31.35 3.53 43.41
C GLY A 7 31.12 2.97 41.99
N ARG A 8 31.81 1.91 41.56
CA ARG A 8 31.65 1.38 40.17
C ARG A 8 31.10 -0.06 40.03
N SER A 9 30.92 -0.80 41.13
CA SER A 9 30.44 -2.20 41.07
C SER A 9 28.92 -2.35 41.19
N ASP A 10 28.21 -1.41 41.82
CA ASP A 10 26.77 -1.52 42.09
C ASP A 10 25.87 -1.21 40.89
N ASN A 11 26.32 -0.37 39.94
CA ASN A 11 25.52 -0.05 38.75
C ASN A 11 25.55 -1.18 37.69
N LYS A 12 26.59 -2.00 37.67
CA LYS A 12 26.70 -3.13 36.77
C LYS A 12 25.84 -4.32 37.22
N ARG A 13 25.79 -4.57 38.54
CA ARG A 13 24.91 -5.60 39.13
C ARG A 13 23.43 -5.28 38.94
N LYS A 14 23.00 -4.04 39.12
CA LYS A 14 21.60 -3.63 38.90
C LYS A 14 21.15 -3.71 37.43
N SER A 15 22.05 -3.45 36.49
CA SER A 15 21.75 -3.60 35.05
C SER A 15 21.65 -5.07 34.62
N ASP A 16 22.46 -5.95 35.19
CA ASP A 16 22.42 -7.38 34.87
C ASP A 16 21.23 -8.10 35.54
N GLU A 17 20.84 -7.71 36.74
CA GLU A 17 19.60 -8.19 37.39
C GLU A 17 18.33 -7.72 36.64
N GLN A 18 18.33 -6.50 36.13
CA GLN A 18 17.19 -5.99 35.33
C GLN A 18 17.11 -6.69 33.97
N ARG A 19 18.24 -7.06 33.40
CA ARG A 19 18.32 -7.81 32.14
C ARG A 19 17.91 -9.28 32.33
N ASN A 20 18.25 -9.90 33.44
CA ASN A 20 17.82 -11.27 33.79
C ASN A 20 16.31 -11.33 34.09
N ARG A 21 15.75 -10.35 34.81
CA ARG A 21 14.29 -10.26 35.02
C ARG A 21 13.51 -10.05 33.73
N LEU A 22 14.05 -9.33 32.74
CA LEU A 22 13.46 -9.18 31.40
C LEU A 22 13.54 -10.47 30.55
N ASN A 23 14.58 -11.28 30.75
CA ASN A 23 14.72 -12.57 30.06
C ASN A 23 13.88 -13.68 30.73
N GLU A 24 13.77 -13.68 32.07
CA GLU A 24 12.86 -14.59 32.78
C GLU A 24 11.39 -14.26 32.52
N ALA A 25 11.02 -12.99 32.40
CA ALA A 25 9.67 -12.59 31.96
C ALA A 25 9.36 -13.01 30.52
N ARG A 26 10.37 -13.22 29.68
CA ARG A 26 10.19 -13.75 28.30
C ARG A 26 10.07 -15.26 28.26
N SER A 27 10.74 -15.99 29.14
CA SER A 27 10.68 -17.46 29.18
C SER A 27 9.45 -18.01 29.92
N THR A 28 8.87 -17.24 30.84
CA THR A 28 7.62 -17.62 31.54
C THR A 28 6.35 -17.32 30.72
N THR A 29 6.46 -16.55 29.63
CA THR A 29 5.32 -16.29 28.73
C THR A 29 5.10 -17.41 27.69
N GLU A 30 6.00 -18.38 27.60
CA GLU A 30 5.86 -19.53 26.66
C GLU A 30 5.19 -20.77 27.28
N GLN A 31 4.84 -20.76 28.57
CA GLN A 31 4.27 -21.94 29.26
C GLN A 31 3.01 -21.68 30.12
N ALA A 32 2.24 -20.67 29.85
CA ALA A 32 0.95 -20.48 30.54
C ALA A 32 -0.19 -20.43 29.53
N GLY A 33 -1.15 -21.32 29.74
CA GLY A 33 -2.28 -21.59 28.85
C GLY A 33 -3.15 -20.39 28.51
N GLY A 34 -3.73 -20.50 27.35
CA GLY A 34 -4.95 -19.88 26.82
C GLY A 34 -5.37 -18.51 27.34
N ASP A 35 -4.66 -17.44 27.02
CA ASP A 35 -5.17 -16.09 27.16
C ASP A 35 -5.66 -15.57 25.80
N GLN A 36 -6.98 -15.33 25.68
CA GLN A 36 -7.64 -14.85 24.46
C GLN A 36 -7.39 -13.36 24.15
N SER A 37 -6.45 -12.71 24.82
CA SER A 37 -6.16 -11.27 24.70
C SER A 37 -4.98 -10.90 23.79
N ALA A 38 -4.25 -11.87 23.24
CA ALA A 38 -3.20 -11.60 22.27
C ALA A 38 -3.80 -11.31 20.88
N GLY A 39 -3.40 -10.20 20.25
CA GLY A 39 -3.82 -9.90 18.88
C GLY A 39 -3.52 -11.08 17.95
N PRO A 40 -4.35 -11.31 16.91
CA PRO A 40 -4.24 -12.51 16.10
C PRO A 40 -2.88 -12.60 15.40
N PRO A 41 -2.36 -13.81 15.18
CA PRO A 41 -1.14 -13.99 14.40
C PRO A 41 -1.29 -13.34 13.02
N VAL A 42 -0.22 -12.74 12.53
CA VAL A 42 -0.18 -12.14 11.18
C VAL A 42 -0.64 -13.19 10.16
N GLY A 43 -1.74 -12.90 9.45
CA GLY A 43 -2.31 -13.83 8.47
C GLY A 43 -3.43 -14.73 8.99
N ALA A 44 -3.99 -14.48 10.20
CA ALA A 44 -5.13 -15.25 10.71
C ALA A 44 -6.27 -15.33 9.68
N PRO A 45 -6.83 -16.51 9.41
CA PRO A 45 -7.96 -16.67 8.51
C PRO A 45 -9.19 -15.96 9.06
N LEU A 46 -10.03 -15.45 8.15
CA LEU A 46 -11.30 -14.84 8.55
C LEU A 46 -12.18 -15.86 9.29
N PRO A 47 -13.00 -15.43 10.27
CA PRO A 47 -13.98 -16.30 10.93
C PRO A 47 -14.86 -17.04 9.90
N PRO A 48 -15.18 -18.32 10.10
CA PRO A 48 -15.93 -19.13 9.12
C PRO A 48 -17.26 -18.51 8.70
N ARG A 49 -17.98 -17.88 9.63
CA ARG A 49 -19.23 -17.16 9.35
C ARG A 49 -19.03 -16.00 8.38
N VAL A 50 -17.96 -15.23 8.56
CA VAL A 50 -17.62 -14.10 7.67
C VAL A 50 -17.23 -14.63 6.28
N VAL A 51 -16.45 -15.71 6.21
CA VAL A 51 -16.10 -16.37 4.93
C VAL A 51 -17.38 -16.82 4.21
N ALA A 52 -18.28 -17.54 4.88
CA ALA A 52 -19.54 -18.03 4.31
C ALA A 52 -20.43 -16.87 3.83
N LEU A 53 -20.55 -15.78 4.61
CA LEU A 53 -21.30 -14.59 4.22
C LEU A 53 -20.70 -13.95 2.96
N ARG A 54 -19.38 -13.74 2.91
CA ARG A 54 -18.70 -13.17 1.76
C ARG A 54 -18.87 -14.02 0.50
N GLN A 55 -18.81 -15.35 0.62
CA GLN A 55 -19.05 -16.27 -0.49
C GLN A 55 -20.49 -16.17 -1.01
N LYS A 56 -21.49 -16.12 -0.12
CA LYS A 56 -22.91 -15.94 -0.50
C LYS A 56 -23.14 -14.61 -1.23
N LEU A 57 -22.53 -13.52 -0.74
CA LEU A 57 -22.61 -12.19 -1.38
C LEU A 57 -21.96 -12.20 -2.77
N ALA A 58 -20.77 -12.77 -2.91
CA ALA A 58 -20.09 -12.91 -4.19
C ALA A 58 -20.89 -13.74 -5.19
N GLN A 59 -21.41 -14.89 -4.75
CA GLN A 59 -22.22 -15.78 -5.58
C GLN A 59 -23.49 -15.08 -6.06
N LYS A 60 -24.24 -14.44 -5.15
CA LYS A 60 -25.44 -13.68 -5.48
C LYS A 60 -25.14 -12.54 -6.46
N ALA A 61 -24.06 -11.79 -6.22
CA ALA A 61 -23.64 -10.69 -7.10
C ALA A 61 -23.31 -11.19 -8.52
N LYS A 62 -22.63 -12.35 -8.64
CA LYS A 62 -22.26 -12.96 -9.92
C LYS A 62 -23.44 -13.56 -10.65
N GLN A 63 -24.34 -14.24 -9.96
CA GLN A 63 -25.53 -14.87 -10.55
C GLN A 63 -26.57 -13.86 -10.99
N GLU A 64 -26.69 -12.75 -10.24
CA GLU A 64 -27.68 -11.70 -10.49
C GLU A 64 -27.01 -10.33 -10.66
N PRO A 65 -26.43 -10.02 -11.83
CA PRO A 65 -25.70 -8.77 -12.05
C PRO A 65 -26.51 -7.49 -11.87
N LYS A 66 -27.85 -7.58 -11.94
CA LYS A 66 -28.77 -6.44 -11.74
C LYS A 66 -29.31 -6.37 -10.30
N PHE A 67 -29.01 -7.36 -9.45
CA PHE A 67 -29.50 -7.37 -8.08
C PHE A 67 -28.89 -6.24 -7.26
N ARG A 68 -29.76 -5.54 -6.51
CA ARG A 68 -29.37 -4.44 -5.62
C ARG A 68 -29.54 -4.90 -4.17
N PHE A 69 -28.45 -4.91 -3.44
CA PHE A 69 -28.39 -5.41 -2.06
C PHE A 69 -29.00 -4.39 -1.09
N TYR A 70 -30.02 -4.82 -0.33
CA TYR A 70 -30.81 -3.99 0.58
C TYR A 70 -30.66 -4.35 2.06
N SER A 71 -30.07 -5.48 2.41
CA SER A 71 -29.91 -5.97 3.76
C SER A 71 -28.47 -6.37 4.04
N LEU A 72 -27.58 -5.38 4.15
CA LEU A 72 -26.15 -5.56 4.39
C LEU A 72 -25.73 -5.12 5.79
N TYR A 73 -26.46 -4.18 6.37
CA TYR A 73 -26.08 -3.54 7.62
C TYR A 73 -26.00 -4.52 8.80
N GLY A 74 -26.87 -5.55 8.83
CA GLY A 74 -26.80 -6.63 9.81
C GLY A 74 -25.46 -7.37 9.79
N GLY A 75 -24.94 -7.64 8.57
CA GLY A 75 -23.62 -8.25 8.39
C GLY A 75 -22.46 -7.33 8.83
N VAL A 76 -22.59 -6.00 8.68
CA VAL A 76 -21.58 -5.06 9.14
C VAL A 76 -21.46 -5.02 10.66
N MET A 77 -22.58 -5.05 11.38
CA MET A 77 -22.60 -4.99 12.85
C MET A 77 -22.49 -6.36 13.55
N ASP A 78 -22.36 -7.45 12.77
CA ASP A 78 -22.13 -8.78 13.30
C ASP A 78 -20.80 -8.86 14.06
N LYS A 79 -20.80 -9.57 15.21
CA LYS A 79 -19.62 -9.65 16.08
C LYS A 79 -18.41 -10.26 15.39
N ASP A 80 -18.60 -11.31 14.60
CA ASP A 80 -17.51 -11.98 13.88
C ASP A 80 -16.93 -11.06 12.78
N THR A 81 -17.79 -10.25 12.14
CA THR A 81 -17.36 -9.26 11.14
C THR A 81 -16.57 -8.13 11.79
N LEU A 82 -17.00 -7.62 12.96
CA LEU A 82 -16.25 -6.58 13.69
C LEU A 82 -14.90 -7.12 14.20
N LEU A 83 -14.87 -8.37 14.69
CA LEU A 83 -13.62 -9.02 15.11
C LEU A 83 -12.67 -9.23 13.92
N ALA A 84 -13.17 -9.71 12.78
CA ALA A 84 -12.38 -9.83 11.56
C ALA A 84 -11.84 -8.48 11.07
N ALA A 85 -12.66 -7.43 11.18
CA ALA A 85 -12.27 -6.07 10.84
C ALA A 85 -11.15 -5.55 11.75
N TRP A 86 -11.26 -5.79 13.06
CA TRP A 86 -10.20 -5.48 14.02
C TRP A 86 -8.90 -6.18 13.67
N TRP A 87 -8.92 -7.49 13.40
CA TRP A 87 -7.73 -8.24 13.00
C TRP A 87 -7.03 -7.65 11.77
N LYS A 88 -7.81 -7.30 10.75
CA LYS A 88 -7.28 -6.66 9.54
C LYS A 88 -6.66 -5.29 9.82
N VAL A 89 -7.30 -4.48 10.68
CA VAL A 89 -6.77 -3.17 11.06
C VAL A 89 -5.47 -3.31 11.85
N CYS A 90 -5.38 -4.26 12.77
CA CYS A 90 -4.15 -4.56 13.51
C CYS A 90 -3.01 -5.01 12.59
N SER A 91 -3.28 -5.95 11.66
CA SER A 91 -2.28 -6.44 10.72
C SER A 91 -1.73 -5.34 9.81
N ASN A 92 -2.58 -4.36 9.44
CA ASN A 92 -2.16 -3.22 8.62
C ASN A 92 -1.40 -2.15 9.44
N GLY A 93 -1.55 -2.15 10.76
CA GLY A 93 -0.93 -1.17 11.63
C GLY A 93 -1.40 0.26 11.37
N GLY A 94 -0.52 1.21 11.58
CA GLY A 94 -0.71 2.61 11.22
C GLY A 94 -0.84 3.56 12.41
N ALA A 95 -0.57 4.84 12.17
CA ALA A 95 -0.57 5.90 13.16
C ALA A 95 -1.96 6.18 13.76
N PRO A 96 -2.05 6.75 14.98
CA PRO A 96 -3.31 7.18 15.60
C PRO A 96 -3.97 8.32 14.83
N GLY A 97 -5.31 8.40 14.92
CA GLY A 97 -6.12 9.47 14.35
C GLY A 97 -6.03 10.77 15.14
N VAL A 98 -7.10 11.58 15.08
CA VAL A 98 -7.21 12.86 15.84
C VAL A 98 -7.32 12.65 17.34
N ASP A 99 -7.83 11.49 17.76
CA ASP A 99 -7.99 11.09 19.18
C ASP A 99 -6.66 10.70 19.86
N GLY A 100 -5.60 10.51 19.07
CA GLY A 100 -4.30 10.09 19.58
C GLY A 100 -4.23 8.65 20.05
N ILE A 101 -5.32 7.86 19.92
CA ILE A 101 -5.39 6.48 20.40
C ILE A 101 -4.72 5.54 19.38
N SER A 102 -3.66 4.84 19.80
CA SER A 102 -2.97 3.86 18.96
C SER A 102 -3.52 2.45 19.15
N ILE A 103 -3.22 1.56 18.20
CA ILE A 103 -3.57 0.13 18.29
C ILE A 103 -2.92 -0.49 19.54
N GLU A 104 -1.65 -0.16 19.82
CA GLU A 104 -0.90 -0.68 20.96
C GLU A 104 -1.53 -0.27 22.28
N GLN A 105 -2.06 0.96 22.40
CA GLN A 105 -2.76 1.41 23.59
C GLN A 105 -4.05 0.64 23.83
N ILE A 106 -4.81 0.32 22.76
CA ILE A 106 -6.03 -0.49 22.86
C ILE A 106 -5.69 -1.92 23.30
N VAL A 107 -4.66 -2.53 22.70
CA VAL A 107 -4.24 -3.91 23.03
C VAL A 107 -3.68 -4.01 24.47
N ARG A 108 -2.99 -2.97 24.97
CA ARG A 108 -2.43 -2.98 26.34
C ARG A 108 -3.47 -2.74 27.42
N LYS A 109 -4.63 -2.16 27.07
CA LYS A 109 -5.71 -1.93 28.05
C LYS A 109 -6.39 -3.28 28.32
N GLU A 110 -6.62 -3.60 29.58
CA GLU A 110 -7.44 -4.75 29.99
C GLU A 110 -8.82 -4.67 29.32
N ASN A 111 -9.25 -5.71 28.65
CA ASN A 111 -10.46 -5.79 27.84
C ASN A 111 -10.58 -4.68 26.76
N GLY A 112 -9.48 -4.03 26.38
CA GLY A 112 -9.54 -2.85 25.51
C GLY A 112 -10.07 -3.14 24.12
N VAL A 113 -9.83 -4.33 23.59
CA VAL A 113 -10.36 -4.76 22.29
C VAL A 113 -11.84 -5.09 22.40
N GLU A 114 -12.25 -5.83 23.40
CA GLU A 114 -13.64 -6.20 23.69
C GLU A 114 -14.50 -4.96 23.91
N ASP A 115 -14.03 -4.05 24.78
CA ASP A 115 -14.69 -2.75 25.04
C ASP A 115 -14.92 -1.95 23.76
N LEU A 116 -13.88 -1.87 22.89
CA LEU A 116 -13.96 -1.16 21.62
C LEU A 116 -14.99 -1.81 20.67
N LEU A 117 -14.94 -3.13 20.51
CA LEU A 117 -15.87 -3.85 19.62
C LEU A 117 -17.31 -3.80 20.13
N GLU A 118 -17.52 -3.90 21.44
CA GLU A 118 -18.84 -3.72 22.04
C GLU A 118 -19.37 -2.30 21.88
N GLN A 119 -18.52 -1.29 22.09
CA GLN A 119 -18.89 0.10 21.86
C GLN A 119 -19.31 0.31 20.40
N ILE A 120 -18.52 -0.15 19.44
CA ILE A 120 -18.85 -0.08 18.01
C ILE A 120 -20.18 -0.78 17.74
N GLY A 121 -20.34 -2.00 18.26
CA GLY A 121 -21.57 -2.78 18.09
C GLY A 121 -22.81 -2.07 18.66
N ARG A 122 -22.72 -1.46 19.84
CA ARG A 122 -23.80 -0.65 20.43
C ARG A 122 -24.13 0.57 19.57
N GLU A 123 -23.13 1.34 19.18
CA GLU A 123 -23.30 2.55 18.37
C GLU A 123 -23.90 2.25 16.98
N LEU A 124 -23.52 1.15 16.36
CA LEU A 124 -24.08 0.72 15.09
C LEU A 124 -25.54 0.27 15.24
N ARG A 125 -25.87 -0.54 16.25
CA ARG A 125 -27.26 -0.99 16.52
C ARG A 125 -28.20 0.18 16.81
N SER A 126 -27.76 1.13 17.63
CA SER A 126 -28.54 2.34 17.96
C SER A 126 -28.51 3.40 16.87
N LYS A 127 -27.72 3.22 15.81
CA LYS A 127 -27.50 4.20 14.72
C LYS A 127 -26.91 5.54 15.18
N THR A 128 -26.24 5.54 16.34
CA THR A 128 -25.58 6.71 16.93
C THR A 128 -24.14 6.88 16.51
N TYR A 129 -23.55 5.87 15.82
CA TYR A 129 -22.18 5.99 15.32
C TYR A 129 -22.01 7.25 14.46
N ARG A 130 -20.93 7.99 14.77
CA ARG A 130 -20.45 9.14 13.99
C ARG A 130 -18.95 9.03 13.83
N PRO A 131 -18.42 9.18 12.60
CA PRO A 131 -16.97 9.21 12.40
C PRO A 131 -16.37 10.46 13.01
N GLN A 132 -15.16 10.32 13.53
CA GLN A 132 -14.36 11.45 13.96
C GLN A 132 -13.74 12.17 12.75
N PRO A 133 -13.31 13.42 12.91
CA PRO A 133 -12.53 14.10 11.87
C PRO A 133 -11.28 13.32 11.48
N VAL A 134 -10.89 13.45 10.21
CA VAL A 134 -9.70 12.76 9.67
C VAL A 134 -8.46 13.62 9.93
N LYS A 135 -7.41 13.05 10.53
CA LYS A 135 -6.14 13.75 10.76
C LYS A 135 -5.33 13.85 9.48
N ARG A 136 -5.00 15.05 9.03
CA ARG A 136 -4.15 15.28 7.86
C ARG A 136 -2.67 15.14 8.22
N VAL A 137 -1.94 14.38 7.41
CA VAL A 137 -0.48 14.26 7.47
C VAL A 137 0.08 14.38 6.06
N TYR A 138 1.18 15.09 5.90
CA TYR A 138 1.83 15.29 4.62
C TYR A 138 3.09 14.43 4.52
N ILE A 139 3.14 13.56 3.48
CA ILE A 139 4.30 12.71 3.20
C ILE A 139 5.01 13.24 1.95
N PRO A 140 6.35 13.44 1.98
CA PRO A 140 7.08 13.92 0.83
C PRO A 140 7.06 12.89 -0.31
N LYS A 141 6.77 13.36 -1.52
CA LYS A 141 6.92 12.60 -2.77
C LYS A 141 8.35 12.72 -3.29
N ALA A 142 8.76 11.78 -4.16
CA ALA A 142 10.09 11.79 -4.78
C ALA A 142 10.41 13.08 -5.59
N ASN A 143 9.40 13.82 -6.03
CA ASN A 143 9.53 15.09 -6.75
C ASN A 143 9.48 16.34 -5.82
N GLY A 144 9.62 16.15 -4.51
CA GLY A 144 9.58 17.24 -3.51
C GLY A 144 8.17 17.75 -3.17
N LYS A 145 7.14 17.39 -3.93
CA LYS A 145 5.74 17.73 -3.59
C LYS A 145 5.27 16.88 -2.42
N MET A 146 4.34 17.40 -1.63
CA MET A 146 3.75 16.68 -0.50
C MET A 146 2.53 15.88 -0.95
N ARG A 147 2.37 14.66 -0.41
CA ARG A 147 1.16 13.85 -0.55
C ARG A 147 0.30 14.02 0.71
N PRO A 148 -0.91 14.55 0.61
CA PRO A 148 -1.80 14.62 1.75
C PRO A 148 -2.37 13.24 2.07
N LEU A 149 -2.17 12.75 3.30
CA LEU A 149 -2.81 11.55 3.82
C LEU A 149 -3.84 11.95 4.87
N GLY A 150 -4.98 11.26 4.87
CA GLY A 150 -6.00 11.39 5.90
C GLY A 150 -6.01 10.14 6.78
N ILE A 151 -5.76 10.28 8.07
CA ILE A 151 -5.70 9.18 9.02
C ILE A 151 -6.97 9.18 9.87
N PRO A 152 -7.92 8.24 9.64
CA PRO A 152 -9.08 8.04 10.50
C PRO A 152 -8.66 7.47 11.86
N THR A 153 -9.49 7.59 12.89
CA THR A 153 -9.29 6.93 14.17
C THR A 153 -9.27 5.40 14.04
N VAL A 154 -8.71 4.70 15.01
CA VAL A 154 -8.71 3.23 15.00
C VAL A 154 -10.15 2.70 14.97
N LYS A 155 -11.06 3.29 15.75
CA LYS A 155 -12.49 2.98 15.74
C LYS A 155 -13.10 3.09 14.34
N ASP A 156 -12.86 4.20 13.66
CA ASP A 156 -13.39 4.44 12.32
C ASP A 156 -12.80 3.46 11.29
N ARG A 157 -11.52 3.14 11.42
CA ARG A 157 -10.87 2.12 10.57
C ARG A 157 -11.52 0.74 10.72
N VAL A 158 -11.90 0.35 11.94
CA VAL A 158 -12.60 -0.94 12.18
C VAL A 158 -13.97 -0.93 11.52
N VAL A 159 -14.75 0.15 11.67
CA VAL A 159 -16.09 0.23 11.04
C VAL A 159 -15.97 0.27 9.51
N GLN A 160 -15.01 1.02 8.96
CA GLN A 160 -14.73 1.03 7.52
C GLN A 160 -14.31 -0.34 7.00
N MET A 161 -13.48 -1.08 7.75
CA MET A 161 -13.05 -2.43 7.39
C MET A 161 -14.22 -3.42 7.44
N ALA A 162 -15.11 -3.31 8.42
CA ALA A 162 -16.32 -4.15 8.49
C ALA A 162 -17.20 -3.93 7.25
N VAL A 163 -17.43 -2.67 6.84
CA VAL A 163 -18.16 -2.36 5.60
C VAL A 163 -17.40 -2.86 4.37
N LEU A 164 -16.07 -2.71 4.32
CA LEU A 164 -15.23 -3.22 3.23
C LEU A 164 -15.39 -4.73 3.08
N LEU A 165 -15.33 -5.50 4.17
CA LEU A 165 -15.49 -6.95 4.15
C LEU A 165 -16.82 -7.40 3.53
N ILE A 166 -17.89 -6.62 3.69
CA ILE A 166 -19.23 -6.91 3.16
C ILE A 166 -19.38 -6.45 1.70
N LEU A 167 -18.82 -5.27 1.35
CA LEU A 167 -19.02 -4.69 0.02
C LEU A 167 -18.05 -5.24 -1.04
N GLU A 168 -16.81 -5.55 -0.65
CA GLU A 168 -15.77 -6.02 -1.57
C GLU A 168 -16.22 -7.20 -2.43
N PRO A 169 -16.80 -8.32 -1.90
CA PRO A 169 -17.20 -9.45 -2.72
C PRO A 169 -18.35 -9.12 -3.71
N ILE A 170 -19.15 -8.10 -3.41
CA ILE A 170 -20.25 -7.66 -4.29
C ILE A 170 -19.66 -6.94 -5.52
N PHE A 171 -18.78 -5.96 -5.30
CA PHE A 171 -18.22 -5.17 -6.38
C PHE A 171 -17.11 -5.91 -7.13
N GLU A 172 -16.38 -6.81 -6.47
CA GLU A 172 -15.37 -7.66 -7.12
C GLU A 172 -16.00 -8.54 -8.21
N ALA A 173 -17.25 -8.96 -8.04
CA ALA A 173 -18.00 -9.71 -9.05
C ALA A 173 -18.30 -8.88 -10.33
N ASP A 174 -18.31 -7.55 -10.22
CA ASP A 174 -18.61 -6.65 -11.34
C ASP A 174 -17.36 -6.13 -12.05
N PHE A 175 -16.21 -6.07 -11.34
CA PHE A 175 -15.01 -5.43 -11.86
C PHE A 175 -14.46 -6.13 -13.11
N VAL A 176 -14.13 -5.31 -14.11
CA VAL A 176 -13.54 -5.78 -15.37
C VAL A 176 -12.10 -6.27 -15.12
N ASP A 177 -11.66 -7.24 -15.90
CA ASP A 177 -10.34 -7.87 -15.77
C ASP A 177 -9.16 -6.94 -16.05
N CYS A 178 -9.40 -5.80 -16.69
CA CYS A 178 -8.38 -4.79 -16.97
C CYS A 178 -7.89 -4.02 -15.73
N SER A 179 -8.57 -4.15 -14.58
CA SER A 179 -8.27 -3.49 -13.32
C SER A 179 -7.57 -4.42 -12.34
N TYR A 180 -6.42 -4.00 -11.78
CA TYR A 180 -5.55 -4.83 -10.94
C TYR A 180 -5.32 -4.25 -9.53
N GLY A 181 -5.23 -2.93 -9.39
CA GLY A 181 -4.88 -2.29 -8.13
C GLY A 181 -5.96 -2.42 -7.05
N PHE A 182 -5.57 -2.68 -5.80
CA PHE A 182 -6.45 -2.79 -4.63
C PHE A 182 -7.57 -3.84 -4.77
N ARG A 183 -7.32 -4.92 -5.51
CA ARG A 183 -8.28 -6.02 -5.69
C ARG A 183 -7.72 -7.33 -5.14
N PRO A 184 -8.54 -8.17 -4.49
CA PRO A 184 -8.13 -9.49 -4.01
C PRO A 184 -7.61 -10.37 -5.15
N GLY A 185 -6.48 -11.06 -4.93
CA GLY A 185 -5.90 -11.97 -5.93
C GLY A 185 -5.32 -11.32 -7.18
N ARG A 186 -5.29 -9.97 -7.24
CA ARG A 186 -4.66 -9.20 -8.31
C ARG A 186 -3.36 -8.56 -7.83
N SER A 187 -2.39 -8.42 -8.73
CA SER A 187 -1.07 -7.86 -8.41
C SER A 187 -0.55 -6.90 -9.48
N ALA A 188 0.47 -6.13 -9.09
CA ALA A 188 1.19 -5.27 -10.03
C ALA A 188 1.89 -6.09 -11.13
N HIS A 189 2.44 -7.25 -10.79
CA HIS A 189 3.11 -8.13 -11.76
C HIS A 189 2.15 -8.65 -12.82
N GLN A 190 0.92 -9.02 -12.44
CA GLN A 190 -0.11 -9.40 -13.43
C GLN A 190 -0.44 -8.26 -14.40
N ALA A 191 -0.52 -7.01 -13.91
CA ALA A 191 -0.73 -5.85 -14.78
C ALA A 191 0.46 -5.65 -15.75
N LEU A 192 1.69 -5.82 -15.27
CA LEU A 192 2.91 -5.73 -16.08
C LEU A 192 2.95 -6.83 -17.15
N ASP A 193 2.59 -8.07 -16.79
CA ASP A 193 2.53 -9.20 -17.74
C ASP A 193 1.47 -8.97 -18.82
N GLU A 194 0.33 -8.40 -18.45
CA GLU A 194 -0.73 -8.05 -19.39
C GLU A 194 -0.28 -6.96 -20.38
N ILE A 195 0.41 -5.92 -19.90
CA ILE A 195 1.03 -4.91 -20.76
C ILE A 195 2.04 -5.57 -21.70
N ARG A 196 2.95 -6.40 -21.16
CA ARG A 196 3.96 -7.11 -21.96
C ARG A 196 3.32 -7.96 -23.05
N ARG A 197 2.27 -8.71 -22.75
CA ARG A 197 1.53 -9.52 -23.70
C ARG A 197 0.96 -8.68 -24.84
N HIS A 198 0.35 -7.54 -24.54
CA HIS A 198 -0.21 -6.66 -25.56
C HIS A 198 0.85 -5.96 -26.41
N LEU A 199 2.01 -5.61 -25.84
CA LEU A 199 3.14 -5.07 -26.59
C LEU A 199 3.70 -6.11 -27.58
N LEU A 200 3.81 -7.37 -27.16
CA LEU A 200 4.22 -8.48 -28.04
C LEU A 200 3.18 -8.77 -29.14
N ASP A 201 1.91 -8.54 -28.88
CA ASP A 201 0.82 -8.58 -29.86
C ASP A 201 0.84 -7.42 -30.86
N GLY A 202 1.85 -6.55 -30.85
CA GLY A 202 2.01 -5.42 -31.74
C GLY A 202 1.19 -4.18 -31.38
N LYS A 203 0.65 -4.08 -30.16
CA LYS A 203 -0.02 -2.86 -29.66
C LYS A 203 1.01 -1.97 -28.98
N THR A 204 1.95 -1.44 -29.78
CA THR A 204 3.14 -0.74 -29.30
C THR A 204 2.92 0.74 -29.02
N SER A 205 1.83 1.31 -29.53
CA SER A 205 1.48 2.70 -29.24
C SER A 205 0.64 2.79 -27.96
N VAL A 206 1.16 3.45 -26.96
CA VAL A 206 0.63 3.47 -25.57
C VAL A 206 0.24 4.89 -25.19
N TYR A 207 -1.00 5.08 -24.77
CA TYR A 207 -1.45 6.29 -24.09
C TYR A 207 -1.25 6.07 -22.59
N ASP A 208 -0.24 6.73 -22.04
CA ASP A 208 0.15 6.69 -20.61
C ASP A 208 -0.52 7.91 -19.93
N ALA A 209 -1.51 7.68 -19.07
CA ALA A 209 -2.34 8.72 -18.50
C ALA A 209 -2.22 8.78 -16.98
N ASP A 210 -2.07 10.00 -16.46
CA ASP A 210 -2.01 10.30 -15.02
C ASP A 210 -3.22 11.17 -14.64
N LEU A 211 -3.97 10.76 -13.61
CA LEU A 211 -5.08 11.54 -13.07
C LEU A 211 -4.57 12.51 -12.00
N LYS A 212 -4.99 13.77 -12.08
CA LYS A 212 -4.56 14.80 -11.14
C LYS A 212 -5.31 14.70 -9.82
N GLY A 213 -4.62 14.23 -8.77
CA GLY A 213 -5.19 14.18 -7.42
C GLY A 213 -6.45 13.32 -7.31
N TYR A 214 -6.50 12.19 -8.02
CA TYR A 214 -7.69 11.37 -8.20
C TYR A 214 -8.51 11.17 -6.92
N PHE A 215 -7.87 10.71 -5.84
CA PHE A 215 -8.56 10.47 -4.56
C PHE A 215 -9.19 11.72 -3.95
N ASP A 216 -8.61 12.89 -4.21
CA ASP A 216 -9.05 14.16 -3.63
C ASP A 216 -10.09 14.88 -4.50
N THR A 217 -10.37 14.39 -5.73
CA THR A 217 -11.22 15.07 -6.71
C THR A 217 -12.52 14.35 -7.04
N ILE A 218 -12.71 13.10 -6.61
CA ILE A 218 -13.91 12.30 -6.90
C ILE A 218 -15.18 13.03 -6.40
N PRO A 219 -16.16 13.37 -7.27
CA PRO A 219 -17.42 13.99 -6.85
C PRO A 219 -18.26 13.01 -6.00
N HIS A 220 -18.66 13.43 -4.78
CA HIS A 220 -19.38 12.57 -3.83
C HIS A 220 -20.72 12.07 -4.35
N ASP A 221 -21.49 12.92 -5.02
CA ASP A 221 -22.80 12.58 -5.61
C ASP A 221 -22.67 11.52 -6.69
N LYS A 222 -21.71 11.67 -7.61
CA LYS A 222 -21.42 10.69 -8.67
C LYS A 222 -20.91 9.38 -8.10
N LEU A 223 -20.01 9.43 -7.11
CA LEU A 223 -19.52 8.22 -6.42
C LEU A 223 -20.66 7.48 -5.72
N MET A 224 -21.51 8.21 -4.99
CA MET A 224 -22.67 7.62 -4.33
C MET A 224 -23.68 7.05 -5.32
N ALA A 225 -23.84 7.65 -6.50
CA ALA A 225 -24.64 7.06 -7.59
C ALA A 225 -24.06 5.72 -8.05
N CYS A 226 -22.74 5.63 -8.25
CA CYS A 226 -22.05 4.38 -8.60
C CYS A 226 -22.26 3.29 -7.53
N VAL A 227 -22.10 3.63 -6.24
CA VAL A 227 -22.34 2.67 -5.14
C VAL A 227 -23.80 2.18 -5.14
N LYS A 228 -24.77 3.09 -5.37
CA LYS A 228 -26.20 2.78 -5.40
C LYS A 228 -26.60 1.84 -6.52
N MET A 229 -25.77 1.64 -7.53
CA MET A 229 -26.07 0.66 -8.58
C MET A 229 -26.14 -0.76 -8.03
N ARG A 230 -25.44 -1.08 -6.96
CA ARG A 230 -25.42 -2.40 -6.34
C ARG A 230 -25.93 -2.41 -4.90
N VAL A 231 -25.90 -1.28 -4.19
CA VAL A 231 -26.25 -1.17 -2.77
C VAL A 231 -27.37 -0.17 -2.58
N VAL A 232 -28.48 -0.63 -1.97
CA VAL A 232 -29.62 0.22 -1.61
C VAL A 232 -29.93 0.18 -0.10
N ASP A 233 -29.10 -0.50 0.69
CA ASP A 233 -29.16 -0.46 2.15
C ASP A 233 -28.84 0.97 2.63
N ARG A 234 -29.89 1.65 3.10
CA ARG A 234 -29.81 3.06 3.52
C ARG A 234 -28.79 3.29 4.65
N SER A 235 -28.66 2.32 5.56
CA SER A 235 -27.74 2.43 6.68
C SER A 235 -26.29 2.34 6.23
N VAL A 236 -25.97 1.43 5.32
CA VAL A 236 -24.63 1.31 4.71
C VAL A 236 -24.31 2.55 3.88
N LEU A 237 -25.23 3.01 3.05
CA LEU A 237 -25.05 4.24 2.25
C LEU A 237 -24.83 5.47 3.16
N LYS A 238 -25.50 5.55 4.31
CA LYS A 238 -25.29 6.63 5.30
C LYS A 238 -23.88 6.57 5.89
N LEU A 239 -23.35 5.38 6.22
CA LEU A 239 -21.98 5.25 6.71
C LEU A 239 -20.97 5.76 5.68
N ILE A 240 -21.10 5.33 4.42
CA ILE A 240 -20.20 5.76 3.34
C ILE A 240 -20.26 7.29 3.20
N ARG A 241 -21.45 7.87 3.16
CA ARG A 241 -21.64 9.33 3.04
C ARG A 241 -20.98 10.08 4.19
N MET A 242 -21.18 9.62 5.45
CA MET A 242 -20.55 10.22 6.61
C MET A 242 -19.02 10.22 6.55
N TRP A 243 -18.39 9.16 6.01
CA TRP A 243 -16.94 9.13 5.86
C TRP A 243 -16.44 10.03 4.73
N LEU A 244 -17.19 10.17 3.65
CA LEU A 244 -16.86 11.09 2.55
C LEU A 244 -16.94 12.54 3.01
N GLU A 245 -17.93 12.88 3.83
CA GLU A 245 -18.20 14.22 4.35
C GLU A 245 -17.44 14.52 5.66
N ALA A 246 -16.70 13.54 6.22
CA ALA A 246 -15.98 13.71 7.48
C ALA A 246 -15.00 14.89 7.39
N PRO A 247 -15.01 15.81 8.36
CA PRO A 247 -14.08 16.94 8.38
C PRO A 247 -12.63 16.48 8.41
N VAL A 248 -11.74 17.31 7.86
CA VAL A 248 -10.30 17.08 7.86
C VAL A 248 -9.63 18.09 8.77
N VAL A 249 -8.85 17.59 9.73
CA VAL A 249 -8.04 18.41 10.64
C VAL A 249 -6.66 18.60 10.01
N GLU A 250 -6.40 19.80 9.51
CA GLU A 250 -5.10 20.19 8.94
C GLU A 250 -4.11 20.53 10.08
N PRO A 251 -2.85 20.12 9.94
CA PRO A 251 -1.82 20.51 10.89
C PRO A 251 -1.64 22.04 10.90
N PRO A 252 -1.19 22.62 12.02
CA PRO A 252 -0.95 24.06 12.09
C PRO A 252 0.09 24.50 11.06
N GLU A 253 -0.11 25.66 10.44
CA GLU A 253 0.82 26.24 9.45
C GLU A 253 2.16 26.65 10.07
N LYS A 254 2.15 27.02 11.36
CA LYS A 254 3.37 27.39 12.12
C LYS A 254 3.50 26.52 13.36
N PRO A 255 4.73 26.19 13.78
CA PRO A 255 4.95 25.49 15.06
C PRO A 255 4.27 26.24 16.23
N GLY A 256 3.46 25.50 17.03
CA GLY A 256 2.70 26.08 18.14
C GLY A 256 1.35 26.71 17.76
N GLY A 257 1.01 26.77 16.46
CA GLY A 257 -0.30 27.22 15.99
C GLY A 257 -1.44 26.24 16.32
N ARG A 258 -2.68 26.66 16.07
CA ARG A 258 -3.86 25.79 16.22
C ARG A 258 -4.15 25.06 14.92
N PRO A 259 -4.54 23.76 14.96
CA PRO A 259 -5.00 23.04 13.79
C PRO A 259 -6.28 23.66 13.24
N THR A 260 -6.49 23.58 11.93
CA THR A 260 -7.71 24.07 11.27
C THR A 260 -8.57 22.90 10.82
N VAL A 261 -9.89 23.05 10.87
CA VAL A 261 -10.84 22.02 10.44
C VAL A 261 -11.46 22.47 9.13
N LYS A 262 -11.29 21.65 8.08
CA LYS A 262 -11.88 21.90 6.77
C LYS A 262 -12.96 20.87 6.46
N ARG A 263 -14.03 21.30 5.80
CA ARG A 263 -15.04 20.38 5.25
C ARG A 263 -14.47 19.63 4.07
N ASN A 264 -14.96 18.42 3.84
CA ASN A 264 -14.57 17.61 2.71
C ASN A 264 -15.76 17.49 1.75
N ASP A 265 -15.77 18.32 0.70
CA ASP A 265 -16.87 18.37 -0.28
C ASP A 265 -16.62 17.47 -1.49
N LYS A 266 -15.38 16.98 -1.68
CA LYS A 266 -14.96 16.13 -2.78
C LYS A 266 -13.91 15.13 -2.30
N GLY A 267 -13.80 14.04 -3.03
CA GLY A 267 -12.77 13.04 -2.82
C GLY A 267 -13.07 12.06 -1.70
N THR A 268 -12.19 11.09 -1.59
CA THR A 268 -12.16 10.13 -0.49
C THR A 268 -10.82 10.22 0.21
N PRO A 269 -10.75 10.33 1.54
CA PRO A 269 -9.49 10.55 2.24
C PRO A 269 -8.44 9.50 1.87
N GLN A 270 -7.28 9.93 1.31
CA GLN A 270 -6.15 9.03 1.08
C GLN A 270 -5.67 8.49 2.44
N GLY A 271 -5.86 7.19 2.70
CA GLY A 271 -5.56 6.52 3.97
C GLY A 271 -6.80 6.00 4.70
N GLY A 272 -8.01 6.33 4.24
CA GLY A 272 -9.22 5.62 4.65
C GLY A 272 -9.21 4.17 4.17
N VAL A 273 -9.62 3.25 5.02
CA VAL A 273 -9.60 1.80 4.73
C VAL A 273 -10.51 1.44 3.55
N ILE A 274 -11.66 2.09 3.42
CA ILE A 274 -12.64 1.83 2.34
C ILE A 274 -12.33 2.61 1.05
N SER A 275 -11.48 3.63 1.13
CA SER A 275 -11.20 4.54 0.01
C SER A 275 -10.70 3.85 -1.27
N PRO A 276 -9.84 2.82 -1.22
CA PRO A 276 -9.42 2.09 -2.42
C PRO A 276 -10.56 1.37 -3.13
N LEU A 277 -11.50 0.77 -2.38
CA LEU A 277 -12.67 0.14 -2.97
C LEU A 277 -13.58 1.18 -3.65
N LEU A 278 -13.86 2.31 -2.96
CA LEU A 278 -14.69 3.38 -3.51
C LEU A 278 -14.08 3.98 -4.77
N ALA A 279 -12.76 4.18 -4.78
CA ALA A 279 -12.02 4.62 -5.95
C ALA A 279 -12.16 3.63 -7.13
N ASN A 280 -12.01 2.33 -6.87
CA ASN A 280 -12.21 1.31 -7.91
C ASN A 280 -13.65 1.25 -8.42
N ILE A 281 -14.65 1.40 -7.54
CA ILE A 281 -16.07 1.47 -7.93
C ILE A 281 -16.31 2.65 -8.89
N TYR A 282 -15.66 3.79 -8.64
CA TYR A 282 -15.83 4.96 -9.49
C TYR A 282 -15.22 4.78 -10.89
N LEU A 283 -13.95 4.35 -10.97
CA LEU A 283 -13.28 4.10 -12.25
C LEU A 283 -13.80 2.86 -13.00
N HIS A 284 -14.48 1.94 -12.32
CA HIS A 284 -15.12 0.81 -12.98
C HIS A 284 -16.07 1.22 -14.11
N TRP A 285 -16.71 2.38 -14.00
CA TRP A 285 -17.58 2.90 -15.06
C TRP A 285 -16.80 3.28 -16.31
N PHE A 286 -15.59 3.83 -16.17
CA PHE A 286 -14.69 4.00 -17.30
C PHE A 286 -14.28 2.66 -17.90
N ASP A 287 -13.91 1.68 -17.06
CA ASP A 287 -13.55 0.34 -17.50
C ASP A 287 -14.69 -0.31 -18.31
N LYS A 288 -15.93 -0.21 -17.81
CA LYS A 288 -17.13 -0.72 -18.52
C LYS A 288 -17.37 -0.02 -19.83
N ALA A 289 -17.32 1.31 -19.86
CA ALA A 289 -17.54 2.08 -21.07
C ALA A 289 -16.48 1.76 -22.13
N PHE A 290 -15.22 1.56 -21.70
CA PHE A 290 -14.12 1.19 -22.58
C PHE A 290 -14.35 -0.18 -23.26
N HIS A 291 -14.91 -1.15 -22.53
CA HIS A 291 -15.16 -2.52 -22.99
C HIS A 291 -16.60 -2.73 -23.53
N ALA A 292 -17.45 -1.71 -23.53
CA ALA A 292 -18.78 -1.81 -24.10
C ALA A 292 -18.73 -2.11 -25.61
N ALA A 293 -19.80 -2.64 -26.19
CA ALA A 293 -19.86 -2.99 -27.60
C ALA A 293 -19.51 -1.82 -28.56
N ASN A 294 -19.83 -0.60 -28.14
CA ASN A 294 -19.46 0.65 -28.84
C ASN A 294 -18.21 1.31 -28.30
N GLY A 295 -17.45 0.61 -27.44
CA GLY A 295 -16.25 1.13 -26.78
C GLY A 295 -14.96 0.88 -27.58
N PRO A 296 -13.84 1.54 -27.17
CA PRO A 296 -12.54 1.44 -27.84
C PRO A 296 -11.97 0.03 -27.92
N ALA A 297 -12.30 -0.84 -26.96
CA ALA A 297 -11.86 -2.23 -26.99
C ALA A 297 -12.33 -2.95 -28.27
N HIS A 298 -13.46 -2.55 -28.85
CA HIS A 298 -14.03 -3.13 -30.05
C HIS A 298 -13.60 -2.38 -31.32
N TRP A 299 -13.89 -1.09 -31.45
CA TRP A 299 -13.67 -0.36 -32.71
C TRP A 299 -12.20 0.03 -32.94
N ALA A 300 -11.38 0.23 -31.87
CA ALA A 300 -9.94 0.49 -31.99
C ALA A 300 -9.09 -0.76 -31.71
N LYS A 301 -9.70 -1.89 -31.28
CA LYS A 301 -9.01 -3.06 -30.75
C LYS A 301 -7.99 -2.70 -29.67
N ALA A 302 -8.24 -1.60 -28.97
CA ALA A 302 -7.40 -1.10 -27.89
C ALA A 302 -7.53 -1.97 -26.63
N ARG A 303 -6.53 -1.92 -25.75
CA ARG A 303 -6.51 -2.62 -24.48
C ARG A 303 -6.22 -1.64 -23.36
N LEU A 304 -7.04 -1.68 -22.32
CA LEU A 304 -6.88 -0.92 -21.10
C LEU A 304 -6.22 -1.81 -20.04
N VAL A 305 -5.19 -1.32 -19.40
CA VAL A 305 -4.60 -1.93 -18.21
C VAL A 305 -4.52 -0.86 -17.13
N ARG A 306 -5.21 -1.09 -16.00
CA ARG A 306 -5.35 -0.13 -14.91
C ARG A 306 -4.87 -0.71 -13.57
N TYR A 307 -4.07 0.04 -12.86
CA TYR A 307 -3.68 -0.24 -11.49
C TYR A 307 -4.05 0.95 -10.59
N ALA A 308 -5.19 0.88 -9.91
CA ALA A 308 -5.81 1.99 -9.18
C ALA A 308 -6.11 3.17 -10.12
N ASP A 309 -5.45 4.32 -9.91
CA ASP A 309 -5.53 5.53 -10.71
C ASP A 309 -4.48 5.59 -11.85
N ASP A 310 -3.44 4.77 -11.78
CA ASP A 310 -2.47 4.62 -12.87
C ASP A 310 -3.03 3.71 -13.96
N PHE A 311 -3.06 4.14 -15.21
CA PHE A 311 -3.52 3.30 -16.31
C PHE A 311 -2.84 3.61 -17.64
N VAL A 312 -2.81 2.59 -18.50
CA VAL A 312 -2.32 2.69 -19.88
C VAL A 312 -3.34 2.14 -20.85
N VAL A 313 -3.45 2.77 -22.01
CA VAL A 313 -4.25 2.27 -23.13
C VAL A 313 -3.32 1.92 -24.29
N LEU A 314 -3.25 0.61 -24.59
CA LEU A 314 -2.40 0.06 -25.64
C LEU A 314 -3.20 -0.14 -26.92
N ALA A 315 -2.66 0.29 -28.04
CA ALA A 315 -3.24 0.11 -29.37
C ALA A 315 -2.14 -0.03 -30.43
N ARG A 316 -2.48 -0.47 -31.62
CA ARG A 316 -1.55 -0.42 -32.76
C ARG A 316 -1.25 1.02 -33.18
N TYR A 317 -2.26 1.88 -33.01
CA TYR A 317 -2.19 3.31 -33.33
C TYR A 317 -3.09 4.11 -32.38
N GLN A 318 -2.58 5.22 -31.82
CA GLN A 318 -3.35 6.16 -30.96
C GLN A 318 -4.03 7.22 -31.82
N SER A 319 -5.21 6.87 -32.36
CA SER A 319 -5.99 7.81 -33.15
C SER A 319 -6.47 9.01 -32.33
N PRO A 320 -6.69 10.20 -32.96
CA PRO A 320 -7.33 11.32 -32.28
C PRO A 320 -8.69 10.97 -31.66
N ARG A 321 -9.49 10.13 -32.36
CA ARG A 321 -10.76 9.63 -31.84
C ARG A 321 -10.62 8.83 -30.55
N LEU A 322 -9.60 7.96 -30.46
CA LEU A 322 -9.35 7.15 -29.27
C LEU A 322 -8.98 8.04 -28.07
N ARG A 323 -8.08 8.98 -28.27
CA ARG A 323 -7.67 9.92 -27.24
C ARG A 323 -8.81 10.79 -26.76
N HIS A 324 -9.57 11.37 -27.70
CA HIS A 324 -10.75 12.18 -27.38
C HIS A 324 -11.80 11.38 -26.59
N TYR A 325 -12.05 10.12 -26.95
CA TYR A 325 -12.98 9.26 -26.20
C TYR A 325 -12.52 9.06 -24.74
N ILE A 326 -11.22 8.79 -24.52
CA ILE A 326 -10.67 8.59 -23.18
C ILE A 326 -10.82 9.87 -22.35
N GLU A 327 -10.44 11.00 -22.93
CA GLU A 327 -10.48 12.32 -22.29
C GLU A 327 -11.93 12.74 -21.98
N ASP A 328 -12.85 12.58 -22.91
CA ASP A 328 -14.28 12.86 -22.72
C ASP A 328 -14.87 12.03 -21.56
N LYS A 329 -14.57 10.71 -21.53
CA LYS A 329 -15.11 9.84 -20.46
C LYS A 329 -14.55 10.19 -19.10
N LEU A 330 -13.30 10.58 -18.99
CA LEU A 330 -12.68 10.94 -17.72
C LEU A 330 -13.06 12.35 -17.28
N GLU A 331 -12.95 13.33 -18.16
CA GLU A 331 -13.13 14.75 -17.80
C GLU A 331 -14.60 15.18 -17.81
N THR A 332 -15.31 14.94 -18.90
CA THR A 332 -16.71 15.38 -19.04
C THR A 332 -17.65 14.49 -18.26
N TRP A 333 -17.57 13.19 -18.44
CA TRP A 333 -18.52 12.27 -17.84
C TRP A 333 -18.24 11.97 -16.37
N LEU A 334 -16.99 11.61 -16.01
CA LEU A 334 -16.63 11.36 -14.62
C LEU A 334 -16.27 12.65 -13.84
N GLY A 335 -15.88 13.72 -14.52
CA GLY A 335 -15.49 14.98 -13.87
C GLY A 335 -14.13 14.90 -13.16
N LEU A 336 -13.24 14.06 -13.71
CA LEU A 336 -11.85 13.92 -13.26
C LEU A 336 -10.94 14.80 -14.12
N GLU A 337 -9.77 15.17 -13.63
CA GLU A 337 -8.81 15.99 -14.36
C GLU A 337 -7.61 15.15 -14.77
N LEU A 338 -7.28 15.16 -16.07
CA LEU A 338 -6.04 14.56 -16.57
C LEU A 338 -4.85 15.50 -16.33
N ASN A 339 -3.76 14.93 -15.87
CA ASN A 339 -2.50 15.64 -15.73
C ASN A 339 -1.80 15.75 -17.09
N ARG A 340 -2.05 16.84 -17.81
CA ARG A 340 -1.54 17.06 -19.18
C ARG A 340 0.01 17.07 -19.26
N GLU A 341 0.70 17.43 -18.18
CA GLU A 341 2.17 17.43 -18.14
C GLU A 341 2.77 16.03 -18.10
N LYS A 342 2.03 15.06 -17.55
CA LYS A 342 2.51 13.69 -17.41
C LYS A 342 1.85 12.73 -18.41
N THR A 343 0.64 13.04 -18.87
CA THR A 343 -0.05 12.24 -19.88
C THR A 343 0.63 12.36 -21.24
N ARG A 344 0.99 11.23 -21.83
CA ARG A 344 1.76 11.18 -23.07
C ARG A 344 1.38 9.96 -23.93
N VAL A 345 1.67 10.06 -25.21
CA VAL A 345 1.63 8.93 -26.16
C VAL A 345 3.07 8.47 -26.36
N VAL A 346 3.31 7.18 -26.16
CA VAL A 346 4.62 6.55 -26.28
C VAL A 346 4.55 5.42 -27.29
N ASP A 347 5.40 5.42 -28.32
CA ASP A 347 5.68 4.21 -29.11
C ASP A 347 6.82 3.44 -28.44
N VAL A 348 6.51 2.29 -27.86
CA VAL A 348 7.48 1.51 -27.10
C VAL A 348 8.60 0.94 -27.98
N ARG A 349 8.47 0.93 -29.32
CA ARG A 349 9.55 0.55 -30.24
C ARG A 349 10.69 1.58 -30.28
N GLU A 350 10.36 2.85 -30.02
CA GLU A 350 11.29 3.98 -30.12
C GLU A 350 11.65 4.56 -28.74
N GLN A 351 10.68 4.56 -27.83
CA GLN A 351 10.80 5.18 -26.52
C GLN A 351 10.54 4.16 -25.41
N SER A 352 10.96 4.47 -24.20
CA SER A 352 10.66 3.65 -23.02
C SER A 352 9.34 4.07 -22.35
N LEU A 353 8.58 3.08 -21.88
CA LEU A 353 7.41 3.26 -21.04
C LEU A 353 7.73 2.87 -19.60
N ASP A 354 7.58 3.79 -18.67
CA ASP A 354 7.68 3.52 -17.22
C ASP A 354 6.28 3.28 -16.66
N PHE A 355 6.04 2.10 -16.04
CA PHE A 355 4.79 1.79 -15.38
C PHE A 355 5.04 0.95 -14.11
N LEU A 356 4.42 1.31 -12.99
CA LEU A 356 4.55 0.64 -11.68
C LEU A 356 6.02 0.40 -11.24
N GLY A 357 6.91 1.34 -11.53
CA GLY A 357 8.33 1.23 -11.17
C GLY A 357 9.18 0.38 -12.10
N TYR A 358 8.59 -0.14 -13.17
CA TYR A 358 9.29 -0.86 -14.23
C TYR A 358 9.36 -0.04 -15.51
N THR A 359 10.31 -0.39 -16.36
CA THR A 359 10.51 0.19 -17.69
C THR A 359 10.34 -0.89 -18.75
N PHE A 360 9.42 -0.66 -19.70
CA PHE A 360 9.33 -1.42 -20.96
C PHE A 360 10.13 -0.68 -22.02
N CYS A 361 11.03 -1.38 -22.69
CA CYS A 361 11.81 -0.83 -23.79
C CYS A 361 12.31 -1.95 -24.71
N HIS A 362 12.59 -1.61 -25.96
CA HIS A 362 13.27 -2.53 -26.87
C HIS A 362 14.79 -2.37 -26.72
N VAL A 363 15.48 -3.49 -26.52
CA VAL A 363 16.94 -3.55 -26.41
C VAL A 363 17.50 -4.50 -27.48
N ASN A 364 18.72 -4.26 -27.93
CA ASN A 364 19.37 -5.17 -28.86
C ASN A 364 19.55 -6.55 -28.21
N SER A 365 19.18 -7.60 -28.93
CA SER A 365 19.39 -8.97 -28.48
C SER A 365 20.89 -9.26 -28.33
N ARG A 366 21.28 -9.90 -27.23
CA ARG A 366 22.65 -10.41 -27.05
C ARG A 366 22.93 -11.63 -27.89
N TRP A 367 21.89 -12.35 -28.29
CA TRP A 367 21.99 -13.63 -28.98
C TRP A 367 21.81 -13.51 -30.51
N TYR A 368 21.05 -12.49 -30.95
CA TYR A 368 20.73 -12.28 -32.35
C TYR A 368 21.07 -10.83 -32.74
N PRO A 369 22.27 -10.58 -33.29
CA PRO A 369 22.68 -9.26 -33.75
C PRO A 369 21.67 -8.63 -34.71
N GLY A 370 21.35 -7.33 -34.50
CA GLY A 370 20.36 -6.62 -35.31
C GLY A 370 18.90 -6.83 -34.91
N THR A 371 18.59 -7.76 -34.00
CA THR A 371 17.24 -8.00 -33.51
C THR A 371 17.00 -7.24 -32.19
N LYS A 372 15.90 -6.51 -32.10
CA LYS A 372 15.44 -5.88 -30.86
C LYS A 372 14.43 -6.77 -30.14
N VAL A 373 14.61 -6.95 -28.85
CA VAL A 373 13.71 -7.70 -27.98
C VAL A 373 13.08 -6.80 -26.94
N LEU A 374 11.80 -7.03 -26.61
CA LEU A 374 11.10 -6.31 -25.56
C LEU A 374 11.66 -6.69 -24.20
N SER A 375 12.19 -5.72 -23.48
CA SER A 375 12.71 -5.83 -22.12
C SER A 375 11.75 -5.23 -21.12
N LEU A 376 11.50 -5.94 -20.01
CA LEU A 376 10.82 -5.45 -18.80
C LEU A 376 11.84 -5.48 -17.68
N ARG A 377 12.24 -4.33 -17.16
CA ARG A 377 13.28 -4.23 -16.13
C ARG A 377 12.92 -3.20 -15.07
N PRO A 378 13.47 -3.28 -13.85
CA PRO A 378 13.32 -2.22 -12.85
C PRO A 378 13.70 -0.85 -13.44
N SER A 379 12.88 0.17 -13.23
CA SER A 379 13.15 1.51 -13.78
C SER A 379 14.36 2.14 -13.09
N HIS A 380 15.09 2.98 -13.83
CA HIS A 380 16.21 3.73 -13.26
C HIS A 380 15.82 4.53 -12.00
N LYS A 381 14.61 5.11 -12.00
CA LYS A 381 14.06 5.81 -10.84
C LYS A 381 13.86 4.88 -9.63
N ALA A 382 13.44 3.62 -9.86
CA ALA A 382 13.26 2.64 -8.77
C ALA A 382 14.61 2.20 -8.20
N VAL A 383 15.59 1.94 -9.04
CA VAL A 383 16.97 1.60 -8.64
C VAL A 383 17.60 2.77 -7.85
N GLN A 384 17.49 4.00 -8.38
CA GLN A 384 18.05 5.19 -7.71
C GLN A 384 17.38 5.42 -6.33
N ARG A 385 16.06 5.28 -6.22
CA ARG A 385 15.35 5.38 -4.94
C ARG A 385 15.84 4.35 -3.92
N GLN A 386 16.09 3.13 -4.36
CA GLN A 386 16.64 2.09 -3.47
C GLN A 386 18.06 2.44 -3.01
N LYS A 387 18.90 2.97 -3.90
CA LYS A 387 20.24 3.44 -3.53
C LYS A 387 20.19 4.58 -2.51
N ASP A 388 19.27 5.52 -2.68
CA ASP A 388 19.12 6.66 -1.77
C ASP A 388 18.63 6.18 -0.38
N ALA A 389 17.70 5.27 -0.32
CA ALA A 389 17.24 4.66 0.93
C ALA A 389 18.38 3.88 1.64
N LEU A 390 19.19 3.13 0.90
CA LEU A 390 20.38 2.45 1.45
C LEU A 390 21.44 3.45 1.92
N ARG A 391 21.59 4.59 1.24
CA ARG A 391 22.48 5.68 1.64
C ARG A 391 22.03 6.30 2.96
N GLU A 392 20.73 6.51 3.12
CA GLU A 392 20.15 7.04 4.36
C GLU A 392 20.36 6.08 5.53
N LEU A 393 20.03 4.79 5.35
CA LEU A 393 20.25 3.76 6.38
C LEU A 393 21.72 3.62 6.81
N THR A 394 22.67 3.88 5.94
CA THR A 394 24.11 3.79 6.20
C THR A 394 24.76 5.14 6.46
N GLY A 395 23.96 6.16 6.77
CA GLY A 395 24.41 7.52 7.05
C GLY A 395 25.05 7.69 8.42
N TRP A 396 25.40 8.93 8.77
CA TRP A 396 26.04 9.25 10.04
C TRP A 396 25.12 9.03 11.26
N ARG A 397 23.81 9.19 11.08
CA ARG A 397 22.79 9.01 12.15
C ARG A 397 22.70 7.58 12.68
N THR A 398 23.11 6.61 11.90
CA THR A 398 23.06 5.19 12.27
C THR A 398 24.40 4.63 12.74
N ARG A 399 25.42 5.46 12.95
CA ARG A 399 26.76 5.02 13.39
C ARG A 399 26.77 4.37 14.77
N SER A 400 25.87 4.77 15.67
CA SER A 400 25.70 4.18 17.00
C SER A 400 25.05 2.79 16.97
N VAL A 401 24.31 2.47 15.90
CA VAL A 401 23.59 1.20 15.77
C VAL A 401 24.59 0.04 15.62
N PRO A 402 24.41 -1.10 16.33
CA PRO A 402 25.18 -2.31 16.12
C PRO A 402 25.12 -2.77 14.64
N VAL A 403 26.25 -3.21 14.09
CA VAL A 403 26.36 -3.56 12.66
C VAL A 403 25.42 -4.69 12.26
N THR A 404 25.24 -5.68 13.14
CA THR A 404 24.32 -6.80 12.92
C THR A 404 22.87 -6.36 12.85
N GLU A 405 22.46 -5.42 13.69
CA GLU A 405 21.11 -4.83 13.68
C GLU A 405 20.88 -4.00 12.41
N LEU A 406 21.88 -3.19 12.04
CA LEU A 406 21.85 -2.41 10.78
C LEU A 406 21.72 -3.35 9.58
N ILE A 407 22.50 -4.43 9.51
CA ILE A 407 22.41 -5.45 8.46
C ILE A 407 21.03 -6.09 8.46
N GLY A 408 20.45 -6.42 9.61
CA GLY A 408 19.10 -6.93 9.73
C GLY A 408 18.05 -5.98 9.10
N THR A 409 18.19 -4.68 9.33
CA THR A 409 17.30 -3.65 8.74
C THR A 409 17.49 -3.54 7.23
N ILE A 410 18.74 -3.52 6.75
CA ILE A 410 19.05 -3.52 5.32
C ILE A 410 18.50 -4.77 4.65
N ASN A 411 18.64 -5.95 5.26
CA ASN A 411 18.13 -7.20 4.72
C ASN A 411 16.61 -7.22 4.56
N ARG A 412 15.85 -6.64 5.52
CA ARG A 412 14.39 -6.50 5.38
C ARG A 412 14.04 -5.67 4.15
N GLN A 413 14.73 -4.55 3.96
CA GLN A 413 14.51 -3.67 2.80
C GLN A 413 14.91 -4.35 1.48
N LEU A 414 16.06 -5.05 1.45
CA LEU A 414 16.51 -5.77 0.27
C LEU A 414 15.54 -6.89 -0.12
N ARG A 415 15.02 -7.68 0.86
CA ARG A 415 14.03 -8.73 0.59
C ARG A 415 12.76 -8.16 -0.03
N GLY A 416 12.17 -7.13 0.57
CA GLY A 416 10.96 -6.49 0.03
C GLY A 416 11.18 -5.93 -1.37
N TRP A 417 12.30 -5.24 -1.60
CA TRP A 417 12.65 -4.70 -2.91
C TRP A 417 12.91 -5.81 -3.93
N GLY A 418 13.67 -6.83 -3.55
CA GLY A 418 13.98 -7.97 -4.42
C GLY A 418 12.76 -8.79 -4.80
N GLN A 419 11.83 -9.02 -3.87
CA GLN A 419 10.58 -9.71 -4.13
C GLN A 419 9.71 -8.95 -5.15
N TYR A 420 9.65 -7.63 -5.07
CA TYR A 420 8.90 -6.82 -6.04
C TYR A 420 9.63 -6.71 -7.39
N PHE A 421 10.94 -6.40 -7.38
CA PHE A 421 11.72 -6.13 -8.60
C PHE A 421 12.43 -7.35 -9.19
N GLY A 422 12.17 -8.55 -8.68
CA GLY A 422 12.67 -9.82 -9.22
C GLY A 422 11.92 -10.33 -10.45
N HIS A 423 11.04 -9.52 -11.04
CA HIS A 423 10.26 -9.85 -12.23
C HIS A 423 10.94 -9.33 -13.50
N GLY A 424 10.81 -10.06 -14.61
CA GLY A 424 11.45 -9.68 -15.88
C GLY A 424 12.99 -9.76 -15.88
N TYR A 425 13.66 -8.76 -16.46
CA TYR A 425 15.13 -8.70 -16.55
C TYR A 425 15.73 -7.93 -15.37
N TRP A 426 15.84 -8.58 -14.24
CA TRP A 426 16.25 -8.02 -12.96
C TRP A 426 17.77 -8.01 -12.72
N LYS A 427 18.55 -8.87 -13.43
CA LYS A 427 19.96 -9.18 -13.10
C LYS A 427 20.86 -7.95 -12.95
N ASP A 428 20.80 -7.03 -13.90
CA ASP A 428 21.66 -5.84 -13.90
C ASP A 428 21.33 -4.92 -12.71
N ALA A 429 20.04 -4.71 -12.43
CA ALA A 429 19.58 -3.91 -11.30
C ALA A 429 19.96 -4.53 -9.95
N PHE A 430 19.85 -5.86 -9.82
CA PHE A 430 20.26 -6.57 -8.59
C PHE A 430 21.76 -6.50 -8.36
N HIS A 431 22.56 -6.68 -9.43
CA HIS A 431 24.02 -6.51 -9.36
C HIS A 431 24.38 -5.10 -8.88
N GLU A 432 23.78 -4.08 -9.47
CA GLU A 432 23.99 -2.67 -9.13
C GLU A 432 23.65 -2.37 -7.65
N ILE A 433 22.52 -2.88 -7.16
CA ILE A 433 22.13 -2.69 -5.74
C ILE A 433 23.05 -3.48 -4.80
N ASN A 434 23.42 -4.73 -5.14
CA ASN A 434 24.35 -5.53 -4.33
C ASN A 434 25.70 -4.81 -4.18
N LEU A 435 26.22 -4.28 -5.27
CA LEU A 435 27.49 -3.55 -5.26
C LEU A 435 27.37 -2.26 -4.44
N HIS A 436 26.26 -1.53 -4.61
CA HIS A 436 25.99 -0.30 -3.87
C HIS A 436 25.94 -0.55 -2.34
N VAL A 437 25.19 -1.57 -1.89
CA VAL A 437 25.08 -1.86 -0.44
C VAL A 437 26.41 -2.26 0.17
N GLN A 438 27.22 -3.06 -0.54
CA GLN A 438 28.57 -3.42 -0.07
C GLN A 438 29.46 -2.19 0.06
N THR A 439 29.46 -1.32 -0.92
CA THR A 439 30.22 -0.05 -0.89
C THR A 439 29.77 0.84 0.26
N ARG A 440 28.45 0.97 0.48
CA ARG A 440 27.90 1.79 1.57
C ARG A 440 28.25 1.22 2.95
N LEU A 441 28.15 -0.10 3.15
CA LEU A 441 28.53 -0.75 4.41
C LEU A 441 30.05 -0.67 4.66
N LYS A 442 30.89 -0.84 3.63
CA LYS A 442 32.34 -0.62 3.75
C LYS A 442 32.65 0.78 4.24
N LEU A 443 32.03 1.80 3.66
CA LEU A 443 32.19 3.20 4.09
C LEU A 443 31.64 3.42 5.51
N HIS A 444 30.50 2.85 5.83
CA HIS A 444 29.90 2.92 7.17
C HIS A 444 30.82 2.33 8.23
N LEU A 445 31.37 1.14 8.02
CA LEU A 445 32.33 0.49 8.93
C LEU A 445 33.59 1.32 9.11
N ARG A 446 34.17 1.87 8.04
CA ARG A 446 35.37 2.72 8.12
C ARG A 446 35.12 4.00 8.93
N ASN A 447 33.93 4.56 8.83
CA ASN A 447 33.57 5.84 9.46
C ASN A 447 32.81 5.68 10.79
N LYS A 448 32.69 4.45 11.31
CA LYS A 448 31.91 4.15 12.53
C LYS A 448 32.58 4.72 13.79
N SER A 449 33.90 4.75 13.82
CA SER A 449 34.70 5.33 14.94
C SER A 449 35.96 5.99 14.40
N GLN A 450 36.66 6.74 15.26
CA GLN A 450 37.95 7.32 14.92
C GLN A 450 39.05 6.25 14.76
N ARG A 451 38.87 5.07 15.36
CA ARG A 451 39.80 3.92 15.20
C ARG A 451 39.47 3.22 13.87
N PRO A 452 40.51 2.91 13.06
CA PRO A 452 40.30 2.17 11.80
C PRO A 452 39.60 0.83 12.05
N TYR A 453 38.59 0.53 11.26
CA TYR A 453 37.90 -0.76 11.30
C TYR A 453 38.86 -1.86 10.80
N ARG A 454 39.19 -2.82 11.68
CA ARG A 454 40.05 -3.95 11.34
C ARG A 454 39.20 -5.13 10.91
N LEU A 455 39.42 -5.61 9.69
CA LEU A 455 38.85 -6.85 9.23
C LEU A 455 39.53 -8.05 9.92
N PRO A 456 38.81 -9.15 10.17
CA PRO A 456 39.44 -10.40 10.56
C PRO A 456 40.50 -10.85 9.54
N ALA A 457 41.60 -11.44 10.02
CA ALA A 457 42.71 -11.85 9.17
C ALA A 457 42.22 -12.75 8.02
N GLY A 458 42.73 -12.53 6.81
CA GLY A 458 42.39 -13.31 5.61
C GLY A 458 41.00 -13.10 5.03
N GLN A 459 40.22 -12.12 5.51
CA GLN A 459 38.88 -11.83 4.98
C GLN A 459 38.83 -10.57 4.13
N THR A 460 38.09 -10.63 3.04
CA THR A 460 37.65 -9.45 2.30
C THR A 460 36.44 -8.79 2.98
N TYR A 461 36.17 -7.49 2.70
CA TYR A 461 34.93 -6.84 3.17
C TYR A 461 33.67 -7.61 2.77
N TYR A 462 33.66 -8.16 1.59
CA TYR A 462 32.55 -8.96 1.07
C TYR A 462 32.30 -10.20 1.94
N GLN A 463 33.32 -11.02 2.17
CA GLN A 463 33.21 -12.23 2.99
C GLN A 463 32.83 -11.91 4.43
N HIS A 464 33.39 -10.83 4.98
CA HIS A 464 33.06 -10.39 6.32
C HIS A 464 31.59 -9.95 6.46
N LEU A 465 31.08 -9.14 5.52
CA LEU A 465 29.68 -8.71 5.51
C LEU A 465 28.71 -9.89 5.35
N GLN A 466 29.07 -10.90 4.53
CA GLN A 466 28.28 -12.13 4.42
C GLN A 466 28.25 -12.92 5.74
N LYS A 467 29.40 -13.05 6.44
CA LYS A 467 29.45 -13.67 7.77
C LYS A 467 28.63 -12.92 8.81
N LEU A 468 28.51 -11.61 8.70
CA LEU A 468 27.61 -10.78 9.51
C LEU A 468 26.13 -10.91 9.11
N GLY A 469 25.82 -11.73 8.10
CA GLY A 469 24.47 -12.04 7.67
C GLY A 469 23.91 -11.16 6.56
N LEU A 470 24.74 -10.36 5.86
CA LEU A 470 24.26 -9.59 4.71
C LEU A 470 23.81 -10.52 3.59
N ILE A 471 22.54 -10.41 3.18
CA ILE A 471 22.02 -11.13 2.01
C ILE A 471 22.45 -10.49 0.70
N GLN A 472 22.48 -11.29 -0.35
CA GLN A 472 22.55 -10.84 -1.73
C GLN A 472 21.20 -10.97 -2.40
N LEU A 473 20.84 -9.96 -3.19
CA LEU A 473 19.72 -10.08 -4.13
C LEU A 473 20.12 -11.11 -5.20
N LYS A 474 19.33 -12.17 -5.25
CA LYS A 474 19.36 -13.19 -6.30
C LYS A 474 17.95 -13.29 -6.84
N GLY A 475 17.80 -13.60 -8.14
CA GLY A 475 16.46 -13.86 -8.66
C GLY A 475 15.83 -15.02 -7.89
N SER A 476 14.52 -14.95 -7.69
CA SER A 476 13.77 -16.13 -7.27
C SER A 476 14.01 -17.24 -8.27
N LEU A 477 14.54 -18.34 -7.77
CA LEU A 477 14.55 -19.61 -8.47
C LEU A 477 13.13 -20.08 -8.71
#